data_da178b15315b873b7e2441162df31c81
#
_entry.id   da178b15315b873b7e2441162df31c81
#
_cell.length_a   1.000
_cell.length_b   1.000
_cell.length_c   1.000
_cell.angle_alpha   90.00
_cell.angle_beta   90.00
_cell.angle_gamma   90.00
#
_symmetry.space_group_name_H-M   'P 1'
#
loop_
_entity.id
_entity.type
_entity.pdbx_description
1 polymer ?
#
loop_
_entity_poly.entity_id
_entity_poly.type
_entity_poly.pdbx_seq_one_letter_code
_entity_poly.pdbx_strand_id
1 'polypeptide(L)'
;MSNFSRVFSITAVVLVSGLLIGLQGQPARVPGIVINHEPASEGRYIGSPSVCILPDGDYVASHDFFGPESNEHVQARTAVYKSEDRGKSWEKISEINGQFWSNLFVHNDLLYIMGTWRHHGKLIIRRSSDGGFSWTEPVDGSSGLLLEGEYHTAPMPVILHKGRIWRAIENAKSTISKWGVRYSAMVISAPEEADLLNASSWKSTNFLTYDSAFLNGHFGGWLEGNAVVTPEGQLVDFLRVATSEPGRDMAAIVNISDDGSVASFDPLTGFIDFAGGARKFTIRYDAKTQMYWTISNIVTDPFSDLPAGSVRNTLVLKNSSDLINWKVNKMLLSHPDVKKHGFQYVDWQFDGKDI
;
A
#
# COMPACT_ATOMS: atom_id res chain seq x y z
N MET A 1 -62.47 79.91 3.86
CA MET A 1 -61.69 79.64 5.03
C MET A 1 -61.45 78.10 5.01
N SER A 2 -60.37 77.61 4.42
CA SER A 2 -60.10 76.18 4.25
C SER A 2 -58.77 75.86 4.91
N ASN A 3 -58.83 75.06 5.89
CA ASN A 3 -57.66 74.49 6.61
C ASN A 3 -57.11 73.29 5.82
N PHE A 4 -55.86 73.38 5.32
CA PHE A 4 -55.11 72.29 4.79
C PHE A 4 -54.33 71.65 5.89
N SER A 5 -54.69 70.42 6.24
CA SER A 5 -53.84 69.50 7.08
C SER A 5 -52.85 68.79 6.19
N ARG A 6 -51.55 68.96 6.45
CA ARG A 6 -50.48 68.17 5.83
C ARG A 6 -50.26 66.92 6.67
N VAL A 7 -50.44 65.78 6.04
CA VAL A 7 -50.08 64.51 6.59
C VAL A 7 -48.62 64.22 6.21
N PHE A 8 -47.74 64.12 7.16
CA PHE A 8 -46.35 63.61 6.99
C PHE A 8 -46.35 62.08 7.07
N SER A 9 -46.11 61.43 5.94
CA SER A 9 -45.81 59.99 5.94
C SER A 9 -44.32 59.77 6.30
N ILE A 10 -44.06 59.14 7.41
CA ILE A 10 -42.73 58.66 7.81
C ILE A 10 -42.57 57.26 7.22
N THR A 11 -41.74 57.13 6.18
CA THR A 11 -41.35 55.82 5.63
C THR A 11 -40.20 55.31 6.50
N ALA A 12 -40.48 54.31 7.30
CA ALA A 12 -39.45 53.60 8.07
C ALA A 12 -38.73 52.63 7.12
N VAL A 13 -37.46 52.91 6.83
CA VAL A 13 -36.56 51.99 6.15
C VAL A 13 -36.03 50.98 7.19
N VAL A 14 -36.53 49.75 7.15
CA VAL A 14 -36.00 48.65 7.94
C VAL A 14 -34.79 48.11 7.20
N LEU A 15 -33.58 48.42 7.65
CA LEU A 15 -32.34 47.77 7.25
C LEU A 15 -32.30 46.38 7.87
N VAL A 16 -32.61 45.35 7.09
CA VAL A 16 -32.35 43.96 7.45
C VAL A 16 -30.86 43.69 7.15
N SER A 17 -30.02 43.84 8.18
CA SER A 17 -28.65 43.33 8.14
C SER A 17 -28.71 41.82 8.21
N GLY A 18 -28.71 41.17 7.04
CA GLY A 18 -28.56 39.74 6.93
C GLY A 18 -27.19 39.33 7.47
N LEU A 19 -27.14 38.74 8.66
CA LEU A 19 -25.99 37.97 9.11
C LEU A 19 -25.86 36.74 8.18
N LEU A 20 -24.95 36.82 7.21
CA LEU A 20 -24.43 35.64 6.50
C LEU A 20 -23.60 34.88 7.54
N ILE A 21 -24.27 34.02 8.33
CA ILE A 21 -23.59 32.95 9.04
C ILE A 21 -23.10 32.02 7.95
N GLY A 22 -21.84 32.16 7.59
CA GLY A 22 -21.17 31.18 6.75
C GLY A 22 -21.30 29.82 7.45
N LEU A 23 -22.09 28.95 6.83
CA LEU A 23 -22.03 27.51 7.15
C LEU A 23 -20.61 27.05 6.83
N GLN A 24 -19.70 27.23 7.79
CA GLN A 24 -18.48 26.43 7.81
C GLN A 24 -18.97 24.99 7.95
N GLY A 25 -18.96 24.27 6.84
CA GLY A 25 -19.21 22.83 6.87
C GLY A 25 -18.31 22.23 7.96
N GLN A 26 -18.89 21.47 8.86
CA GLN A 26 -18.08 20.72 9.83
C GLN A 26 -17.00 19.97 9.03
N PRO A 27 -15.72 20.02 9.46
CA PRO A 27 -14.68 19.26 8.77
C PRO A 27 -15.16 17.82 8.65
N ALA A 28 -15.13 17.28 7.44
CA ALA A 28 -15.57 15.93 7.18
C ALA A 28 -14.82 15.02 8.16
N ARG A 29 -15.58 14.30 9.00
CA ARG A 29 -14.99 13.40 10.01
C ARG A 29 -14.19 12.33 9.27
N VAL A 30 -12.90 12.23 9.55
CA VAL A 30 -12.05 11.15 9.02
C VAL A 30 -12.67 9.82 9.44
N PRO A 31 -12.97 8.90 8.51
CA PRO A 31 -13.50 7.60 8.87
C PRO A 31 -12.40 6.77 9.54
N GLY A 32 -12.67 6.28 10.75
CA GLY A 32 -11.73 5.48 11.53
C GLY A 32 -10.89 6.30 12.51
N ILE A 33 -9.84 5.66 13.02
CA ILE A 33 -8.89 6.25 13.98
C ILE A 33 -7.65 6.72 13.22
N VAL A 34 -7.27 7.98 13.46
CA VAL A 34 -6.03 8.54 12.90
C VAL A 34 -4.87 8.12 13.81
N ILE A 35 -3.97 7.30 13.27
CA ILE A 35 -2.77 6.84 13.99
C ILE A 35 -1.72 7.94 14.00
N ASN A 36 -1.47 8.57 12.85
CA ASN A 36 -0.58 9.72 12.71
C ASN A 36 -1.08 10.67 11.61
N HIS A 37 -0.68 11.93 11.72
CA HIS A 37 -0.98 12.97 10.74
C HIS A 37 0.22 13.89 10.58
N GLU A 38 0.72 14.02 9.34
CA GLU A 38 1.74 15.00 8.97
C GLU A 38 1.07 16.12 8.17
N PRO A 39 0.97 17.34 8.72
CA PRO A 39 0.38 18.46 8.00
C PRO A 39 1.30 18.90 6.85
N ALA A 40 0.71 19.40 5.75
CA ALA A 40 1.46 19.83 4.58
C ALA A 40 2.51 20.93 4.88
N SER A 41 2.32 21.71 5.95
CA SER A 41 3.27 22.73 6.42
C SER A 41 4.62 22.17 6.84
N GLU A 42 4.67 20.88 7.24
CA GLU A 42 5.90 20.21 7.67
C GLU A 42 6.80 19.79 6.49
N GLY A 43 6.34 19.93 5.25
CA GLY A 43 7.08 19.52 4.05
C GLY A 43 7.35 18.01 3.97
N ARG A 44 6.69 17.22 4.83
CA ARG A 44 6.73 15.76 4.87
C ARG A 44 5.34 15.18 4.63
N TYR A 45 5.29 13.93 4.21
CA TYR A 45 4.08 13.13 4.22
C TYR A 45 4.40 11.69 4.65
N ILE A 46 3.38 10.95 5.04
CA ILE A 46 3.50 9.57 5.46
C ILE A 46 3.00 8.64 4.37
N GLY A 47 3.57 7.45 4.30
CA GLY A 47 3.17 6.42 3.34
C GLY A 47 3.62 5.05 3.77
N SER A 48 3.42 4.06 2.91
CA SER A 48 3.75 2.66 3.17
C SER A 48 3.19 2.15 4.50
N PRO A 49 1.90 2.37 4.82
CA PRO A 49 1.34 1.85 6.06
C PRO A 49 1.34 0.32 6.03
N SER A 50 1.69 -0.29 7.15
CA SER A 50 1.54 -1.72 7.37
C SER A 50 0.91 -1.98 8.72
N VAL A 51 0.18 -3.09 8.84
CA VAL A 51 -0.47 -3.52 10.08
C VAL A 51 -0.32 -5.02 10.25
N CYS A 52 -0.08 -5.47 11.49
CA CYS A 52 -0.17 -6.87 11.85
C CYS A 52 -0.78 -7.03 13.26
N ILE A 53 -1.24 -8.26 13.54
CA ILE A 53 -1.80 -8.66 14.83
C ILE A 53 -0.78 -9.57 15.49
N LEU A 54 -0.39 -9.22 16.72
CA LEU A 54 0.54 -10.01 17.53
C LEU A 54 -0.15 -11.26 18.10
N PRO A 55 0.60 -12.27 18.57
CA PRO A 55 0.05 -13.48 19.16
C PRO A 55 -0.83 -13.23 20.41
N ASP A 56 -0.56 -12.16 21.15
CA ASP A 56 -1.35 -11.72 22.32
C ASP A 56 -2.65 -10.99 21.95
N GLY A 57 -2.84 -10.67 20.66
CA GLY A 57 -4.00 -9.97 20.13
C GLY A 57 -3.84 -8.45 20.00
N ASP A 58 -2.70 -7.90 20.39
CA ASP A 58 -2.38 -6.48 20.20
C ASP A 58 -2.13 -6.19 18.71
N TYR A 59 -2.42 -4.95 18.30
CA TYR A 59 -2.15 -4.52 16.94
C TYR A 59 -0.87 -3.70 16.88
N VAL A 60 -0.06 -3.94 15.85
CA VAL A 60 1.11 -3.10 15.53
C VAL A 60 0.93 -2.52 14.15
N ALA A 61 1.16 -1.23 14.01
CA ALA A 61 1.14 -0.52 12.73
C ALA A 61 2.45 0.23 12.51
N SER A 62 2.83 0.40 11.26
CA SER A 62 3.98 1.20 10.87
C SER A 62 3.67 2.08 9.68
N HIS A 63 4.45 3.15 9.51
CA HIS A 63 4.49 3.94 8.29
C HIS A 63 5.86 4.57 8.10
N ASP A 64 6.19 4.91 6.85
CA ASP A 64 7.41 5.59 6.49
C ASP A 64 7.18 7.11 6.36
N PHE A 65 8.26 7.88 6.49
CA PHE A 65 8.27 9.32 6.21
C PHE A 65 8.83 9.58 4.82
N PHE A 66 8.13 10.41 4.05
CA PHE A 66 8.44 10.82 2.68
C PHE A 66 8.47 12.34 2.53
N GLY A 67 8.88 12.79 1.36
CA GLY A 67 8.80 14.17 0.91
C GLY A 67 10.12 14.92 0.98
N PRO A 68 10.12 16.21 0.58
CA PRO A 68 11.36 17.01 0.51
C PRO A 68 12.12 17.10 1.83
N GLU A 69 11.38 17.12 2.94
CA GLU A 69 11.94 17.20 4.30
C GLU A 69 12.15 15.81 4.95
N SER A 70 11.99 14.73 4.20
CA SER A 70 12.26 13.38 4.71
C SER A 70 13.68 12.91 4.34
N ASN A 71 14.15 11.90 5.06
CA ASN A 71 15.46 11.30 4.83
C ASN A 71 15.43 10.05 3.94
N GLU A 72 14.38 9.84 3.16
CA GLU A 72 14.16 8.62 2.38
C GLU A 72 15.32 8.25 1.45
N HIS A 73 16.08 9.23 0.96
CA HIS A 73 17.22 9.02 0.07
C HIS A 73 18.57 8.88 0.80
N VAL A 74 18.65 9.32 2.04
CA VAL A 74 19.90 9.29 2.84
C VAL A 74 19.77 8.30 3.98
N GLN A 75 18.80 8.52 4.85
CA GLN A 75 18.49 7.67 5.99
C GLN A 75 16.97 7.66 6.16
N ALA A 76 16.35 6.65 5.60
CA ALA A 76 14.91 6.46 5.73
C ALA A 76 14.50 6.24 7.20
N ARG A 77 13.26 6.60 7.52
CA ARG A 77 12.70 6.42 8.87
C ARG A 77 11.32 5.81 8.78
N THR A 78 11.08 4.83 9.65
CA THR A 78 9.78 4.18 9.84
C THR A 78 9.34 4.36 11.28
N ALA A 79 8.14 4.90 11.50
CA ALA A 79 7.51 4.97 12.82
C ALA A 79 6.69 3.71 13.07
N VAL A 80 6.72 3.19 14.31
CA VAL A 80 5.97 2.02 14.74
C VAL A 80 5.04 2.40 15.88
N TYR A 81 3.80 1.94 15.80
CA TYR A 81 2.72 2.20 16.74
C TYR A 81 2.13 0.90 17.25
N LYS A 82 1.67 0.89 18.50
CA LYS A 82 0.99 -0.25 19.12
C LYS A 82 -0.39 0.16 19.63
N SER A 83 -1.32 -0.77 19.59
CA SER A 83 -2.65 -0.66 20.16
C SER A 83 -2.96 -1.93 20.97
N GLU A 84 -3.30 -1.76 22.25
CA GLU A 84 -3.68 -2.84 23.17
C GLU A 84 -5.20 -2.98 23.29
N ASP A 85 -5.96 -2.18 22.53
CA ASP A 85 -7.42 -2.11 22.58
C ASP A 85 -8.10 -2.33 21.21
N ARG A 86 -7.44 -3.09 20.34
CA ARG A 86 -7.91 -3.43 19.00
C ARG A 86 -8.13 -2.21 18.12
N GLY A 87 -7.15 -1.31 18.11
CA GLY A 87 -7.13 -0.16 17.21
C GLY A 87 -7.97 1.04 17.65
N LYS A 88 -8.51 1.07 18.86
CA LYS A 88 -9.28 2.22 19.36
C LYS A 88 -8.36 3.36 19.80
N SER A 89 -7.20 3.03 20.33
CA SER A 89 -6.14 3.98 20.65
C SER A 89 -4.78 3.43 20.22
N TRP A 90 -3.84 4.33 19.93
CA TRP A 90 -2.51 3.98 19.41
C TRP A 90 -1.43 4.81 20.09
N GLU A 91 -0.33 4.17 20.43
CA GLU A 91 0.87 4.80 20.95
C GLU A 91 2.04 4.57 20.03
N LYS A 92 2.86 5.62 19.77
CA LYS A 92 4.12 5.48 19.07
C LYS A 92 5.13 4.82 20.01
N ILE A 93 5.56 3.60 19.69
CA ILE A 93 6.44 2.80 20.56
C ILE A 93 7.89 2.82 20.13
N SER A 94 8.17 2.99 18.83
CA SER A 94 9.55 3.09 18.33
C SER A 94 9.63 3.85 17.01
N GLU A 95 10.86 4.21 16.63
CA GLU A 95 11.21 4.75 15.32
C GLU A 95 12.50 4.08 14.86
N ILE A 96 12.49 3.56 13.64
CA ILE A 96 13.57 2.79 13.05
C ILE A 96 14.25 3.65 11.99
N ASN A 97 15.53 3.91 12.17
CA ASN A 97 16.37 4.54 11.14
C ASN A 97 16.86 3.48 10.15
N GLY A 98 16.95 3.83 8.88
CA GLY A 98 17.36 2.88 7.85
C GLY A 98 16.33 1.75 7.65
N GLN A 99 15.06 2.12 7.57
CA GLN A 99 13.96 1.22 7.24
C GLN A 99 12.98 1.96 6.35
N PHE A 100 12.55 1.33 5.24
CA PHE A 100 11.70 1.98 4.24
C PHE A 100 10.90 0.96 3.41
N TRP A 101 9.72 1.34 2.91
CA TRP A 101 8.79 0.50 2.14
C TRP A 101 8.51 -0.85 2.76
N SER A 102 8.32 -0.86 4.05
CA SER A 102 8.34 -2.07 4.85
C SER A 102 6.96 -2.60 5.18
N ASN A 103 6.87 -3.90 5.31
CA ASN A 103 5.72 -4.55 5.91
C ASN A 103 6.08 -5.22 7.24
N LEU A 104 5.13 -5.19 8.15
CA LEU A 104 5.12 -5.95 9.39
C LEU A 104 4.53 -7.34 9.16
N PHE A 105 5.08 -8.35 9.80
CA PHE A 105 4.49 -9.68 9.85
C PHE A 105 4.97 -10.44 11.09
N VAL A 106 4.16 -11.40 11.53
CA VAL A 106 4.51 -12.31 12.64
C VAL A 106 4.92 -13.66 12.06
N HIS A 107 6.00 -14.22 12.58
CA HIS A 107 6.45 -15.57 12.27
C HIS A 107 7.09 -16.19 13.50
N ASN A 108 6.68 -17.43 13.86
CA ASN A 108 7.12 -18.13 15.05
C ASN A 108 7.07 -17.25 16.32
N ASP A 109 5.92 -16.62 16.54
CA ASP A 109 5.62 -15.70 17.66
C ASP A 109 6.52 -14.46 17.77
N LEU A 110 7.35 -14.18 16.77
CA LEU A 110 8.21 -13.01 16.71
C LEU A 110 7.71 -12.02 15.65
N LEU A 111 7.85 -10.75 15.96
CA LEU A 111 7.51 -9.67 15.03
C LEU A 111 8.69 -9.35 14.12
N TYR A 112 8.43 -9.27 12.83
CA TYR A 112 9.41 -8.87 11.81
C TYR A 112 8.94 -7.63 11.05
N ILE A 113 9.91 -6.85 10.57
CA ILE A 113 9.71 -5.80 9.59
C ILE A 113 10.69 -5.99 8.44
N MET A 114 10.19 -6.09 7.20
CA MET A 114 11.00 -6.32 6.00
C MET A 114 10.75 -5.22 4.97
N GLY A 115 11.81 -4.68 4.43
CA GLY A 115 11.77 -3.64 3.40
C GLY A 115 13.16 -3.27 2.92
N THR A 116 13.33 -2.04 2.47
CA THR A 116 14.64 -1.53 2.03
C THR A 116 15.26 -0.62 3.09
N TRP A 117 16.59 -0.49 3.06
CA TRP A 117 17.29 0.38 3.98
C TRP A 117 16.98 1.87 3.74
N ARG A 118 16.69 2.23 2.50
CA ARG A 118 16.28 3.56 2.05
C ARG A 118 15.60 3.44 0.69
N HIS A 119 15.14 4.55 0.13
CA HIS A 119 14.65 4.62 -1.24
C HIS A 119 15.68 4.01 -2.20
N HIS A 120 15.31 2.91 -2.88
CA HIS A 120 16.20 2.07 -3.71
C HIS A 120 17.47 1.61 -2.95
N GLY A 121 17.32 1.15 -1.73
CA GLY A 121 18.42 0.63 -0.91
C GLY A 121 18.51 -0.89 -0.92
N LYS A 122 19.45 -1.39 -0.08
CA LYS A 122 19.61 -2.81 0.22
C LYS A 122 18.30 -3.40 0.76
N LEU A 123 18.05 -4.69 0.51
CA LEU A 123 16.93 -5.40 1.11
C LEU A 123 17.31 -5.85 2.52
N ILE A 124 16.50 -5.51 3.50
CA ILE A 124 16.76 -5.80 4.90
C ILE A 124 15.53 -6.36 5.61
N ILE A 125 15.78 -7.10 6.68
CA ILE A 125 14.79 -7.57 7.64
C ILE A 125 15.28 -7.29 9.05
N ARG A 126 14.36 -6.91 9.94
CA ARG A 126 14.63 -6.78 11.38
C ARG A 126 13.65 -7.64 12.15
N ARG A 127 14.03 -8.06 13.35
CA ARG A 127 13.22 -8.83 14.28
C ARG A 127 13.08 -8.08 15.60
N SER A 128 11.88 -8.13 16.15
CA SER A 128 11.55 -7.68 17.49
C SER A 128 11.04 -8.87 18.32
N SER A 129 11.54 -8.99 19.53
CA SER A 129 11.09 -9.98 20.53
C SER A 129 10.24 -9.35 21.64
N ASP A 130 9.96 -8.06 21.56
CA ASP A 130 9.25 -7.28 22.58
C ASP A 130 8.02 -6.54 22.02
N GLY A 131 7.48 -7.03 20.88
CA GLY A 131 6.28 -6.47 20.26
C GLY A 131 6.47 -5.13 19.55
N GLY A 132 7.70 -4.81 19.13
CA GLY A 132 8.01 -3.63 18.32
C GLY A 132 8.69 -2.47 19.06
N PHE A 133 8.98 -2.62 20.36
CA PHE A 133 9.71 -1.59 21.11
C PHE A 133 11.18 -1.50 20.73
N SER A 134 11.82 -2.64 20.46
CA SER A 134 13.20 -2.70 19.97
C SER A 134 13.36 -3.66 18.80
N TRP A 135 14.41 -3.45 17.99
CA TRP A 135 14.64 -4.14 16.74
C TRP A 135 16.11 -4.52 16.58
N THR A 136 16.36 -5.66 15.94
CA THR A 136 17.72 -6.04 15.53
C THR A 136 18.26 -5.09 14.47
N GLU A 137 19.60 -4.95 14.41
CA GLU A 137 20.25 -4.13 13.39
C GLU A 137 20.80 -4.99 12.24
N PRO A 138 20.43 -4.70 10.96
CA PRO A 138 20.87 -5.45 9.79
C PRO A 138 22.27 -5.02 9.32
N VAL A 139 23.29 -5.41 10.07
CA VAL A 139 24.68 -5.01 9.81
C VAL A 139 25.31 -5.81 8.67
N ASP A 140 25.02 -7.12 8.64
CA ASP A 140 25.60 -8.07 7.68
C ASP A 140 24.61 -9.20 7.34
N GLY A 141 25.06 -10.16 6.52
CA GLY A 141 24.25 -11.30 6.09
C GLY A 141 23.84 -12.28 7.18
N SER A 142 24.34 -12.15 8.40
CA SER A 142 23.93 -12.96 9.56
C SER A 142 22.94 -12.24 10.47
N SER A 143 22.71 -10.96 10.24
CA SER A 143 21.95 -10.07 11.13
C SER A 143 20.78 -9.33 10.46
N GLY A 144 20.41 -9.73 9.24
CA GLY A 144 19.23 -9.19 8.55
C GLY A 144 19.50 -8.35 7.30
N LEU A 145 20.75 -8.19 6.88
CA LEU A 145 21.07 -7.66 5.55
C LEU A 145 20.91 -8.79 4.52
N LEU A 146 19.77 -8.85 3.87
CA LEU A 146 19.41 -9.99 3.02
C LEU A 146 20.05 -9.91 1.63
N LEU A 147 19.99 -8.75 0.99
CA LEU A 147 20.52 -8.56 -0.37
C LEU A 147 21.19 -7.18 -0.49
N GLU A 148 22.43 -7.19 -0.97
CA GLU A 148 23.15 -5.99 -1.38
C GLU A 148 22.64 -5.51 -2.74
N GLY A 149 22.49 -4.20 -2.93
CA GLY A 149 22.06 -3.62 -4.19
C GLY A 149 20.98 -2.57 -4.04
N GLU A 150 20.20 -2.40 -5.10
CA GLU A 150 19.09 -1.47 -5.15
C GLU A 150 17.78 -2.25 -5.33
N TYR A 151 16.91 -2.14 -4.35
CA TYR A 151 15.60 -2.81 -4.33
C TYR A 151 14.47 -1.82 -4.11
N HIS A 152 13.30 -2.21 -4.58
CA HIS A 152 12.03 -1.52 -4.39
C HIS A 152 11.00 -2.53 -3.88
N THR A 153 10.06 -2.07 -3.08
CA THR A 153 8.90 -2.83 -2.66
C THR A 153 7.82 -1.88 -2.11
N ALA A 154 6.76 -2.44 -1.54
CA ALA A 154 5.75 -1.75 -0.75
C ALA A 154 5.37 -2.64 0.43
N PRO A 155 4.53 -2.23 1.38
CA PRO A 155 3.97 -3.14 2.38
C PRO A 155 3.10 -4.21 1.71
N MET A 156 3.74 -5.31 1.31
CA MET A 156 3.11 -6.42 0.62
C MET A 156 3.12 -7.66 1.52
N PRO A 157 2.13 -8.55 1.41
CA PRO A 157 2.04 -9.73 2.26
C PRO A 157 3.28 -10.63 2.16
N VAL A 158 3.68 -11.17 3.31
CA VAL A 158 4.51 -12.35 3.41
C VAL A 158 3.58 -13.55 3.57
N ILE A 159 3.77 -14.60 2.80
CA ILE A 159 2.93 -15.80 2.86
C ILE A 159 3.73 -17.05 3.13
N LEU A 160 3.07 -18.05 3.74
CA LEU A 160 3.58 -19.41 3.91
C LEU A 160 2.99 -20.32 2.83
N HIS A 161 3.83 -21.03 2.12
CA HIS A 161 3.40 -22.04 1.15
C HIS A 161 4.46 -23.13 0.95
N LYS A 162 4.06 -24.39 0.99
CA LYS A 162 4.94 -25.56 0.80
C LYS A 162 6.20 -25.51 1.67
N GLY A 163 6.05 -25.15 2.97
CA GLY A 163 7.16 -25.09 3.94
C GLY A 163 8.15 -23.95 3.68
N ARG A 164 7.76 -22.93 2.97
CA ARG A 164 8.58 -21.74 2.70
C ARG A 164 7.80 -20.45 2.95
N ILE A 165 8.53 -19.43 3.37
CA ILE A 165 8.09 -18.02 3.41
C ILE A 165 8.40 -17.40 2.07
N TRP A 166 7.44 -16.63 1.52
CA TRP A 166 7.54 -15.98 0.21
C TRP A 166 7.23 -14.50 0.29
N ARG A 167 8.00 -13.71 -0.45
CA ARG A 167 7.84 -12.25 -0.52
C ARG A 167 8.18 -11.76 -1.93
N ALA A 168 7.25 -11.04 -2.56
CA ALA A 168 7.48 -10.35 -3.82
C ALA A 168 8.21 -9.02 -3.57
N ILE A 169 9.17 -8.72 -4.40
CA ILE A 169 9.96 -7.48 -4.40
C ILE A 169 10.38 -7.13 -5.83
N GLU A 170 10.97 -5.96 -6.05
CA GLU A 170 11.54 -5.58 -7.33
C GLU A 170 13.04 -5.27 -7.19
N ASN A 171 13.85 -5.74 -8.12
CA ASN A 171 15.19 -5.22 -8.32
C ASN A 171 15.08 -3.84 -8.98
N ALA A 172 15.68 -2.82 -8.38
CA ALA A 172 15.61 -1.43 -8.85
C ALA A 172 16.91 -0.96 -9.52
N LYS A 173 17.94 -1.83 -9.60
CA LYS A 173 19.20 -1.52 -10.27
C LYS A 173 18.99 -1.51 -11.78
N SER A 174 19.14 -0.35 -12.39
CA SER A 174 18.95 -0.17 -13.83
C SER A 174 19.78 1.03 -14.32
N THR A 175 20.17 1.00 -15.58
CA THR A 175 20.71 2.16 -16.31
C THR A 175 19.61 3.16 -16.68
N ILE A 176 18.34 2.74 -16.61
CA ILE A 176 17.17 3.58 -16.89
C ILE A 176 16.61 4.07 -15.56
N SER A 177 16.59 5.39 -15.36
CA SER A 177 16.08 5.99 -14.13
C SER A 177 14.56 6.23 -14.14
N LYS A 178 13.90 6.04 -15.28
CA LYS A 178 12.45 6.26 -15.42
C LYS A 178 11.68 5.33 -14.50
N TRP A 179 10.86 5.92 -13.65
CA TRP A 179 9.98 5.19 -12.72
C TRP A 179 9.12 4.16 -13.46
N GLY A 180 8.90 3.02 -12.88
CA GLY A 180 8.24 1.87 -13.50
C GLY A 180 9.18 1.04 -14.37
N VAL A 181 9.77 1.66 -15.39
CA VAL A 181 10.66 1.01 -16.35
C VAL A 181 11.94 0.45 -15.71
N ARG A 182 12.43 1.08 -14.64
CA ARG A 182 13.65 0.63 -13.95
C ARG A 182 13.50 -0.66 -13.16
N TYR A 183 12.26 -1.05 -12.82
CA TYR A 183 12.01 -2.15 -11.91
C TYR A 183 11.93 -3.49 -12.64
N SER A 184 12.52 -4.50 -12.03
CA SER A 184 12.42 -5.89 -12.47
C SER A 184 11.74 -6.72 -11.39
N ALA A 185 10.64 -7.40 -11.72
CA ALA A 185 9.90 -8.21 -10.78
C ALA A 185 10.70 -9.45 -10.36
N MET A 186 10.64 -9.80 -9.09
CA MET A 186 11.26 -10.99 -8.50
C MET A 186 10.57 -11.41 -7.20
N VAL A 187 10.77 -12.63 -6.80
CA VAL A 187 10.29 -13.17 -5.52
C VAL A 187 11.47 -13.74 -4.75
N ILE A 188 11.47 -13.50 -3.44
CA ILE A 188 12.41 -14.15 -2.53
C ILE A 188 11.69 -15.14 -1.63
N SER A 189 12.40 -16.16 -1.17
CA SER A 189 11.86 -17.16 -0.26
C SER A 189 12.91 -17.76 0.66
N ALA A 190 12.48 -18.17 1.84
CA ALA A 190 13.31 -18.92 2.81
C ALA A 190 12.52 -20.13 3.31
N PRO A 191 13.17 -21.22 3.74
CA PRO A 191 12.49 -22.28 4.47
C PRO A 191 11.78 -21.71 5.71
N GLU A 192 10.59 -22.21 6.03
CA GLU A 192 9.76 -21.75 7.14
C GLU A 192 10.48 -21.80 8.49
N GLU A 193 11.27 -22.87 8.72
CA GLU A 193 11.99 -23.08 9.97
C GLU A 193 13.38 -22.41 10.02
N ALA A 194 13.76 -21.66 8.98
CA ALA A 194 15.08 -21.03 8.93
C ALA A 194 15.14 -19.75 9.78
N ASP A 195 16.35 -19.38 10.22
CA ASP A 195 16.58 -18.03 10.75
C ASP A 195 16.44 -17.01 9.63
N LEU A 196 15.38 -16.20 9.70
CA LEU A 196 15.05 -15.21 8.69
C LEU A 196 16.04 -14.02 8.67
N LEU A 197 16.84 -13.84 9.73
CA LEU A 197 17.91 -12.83 9.74
C LEU A 197 19.13 -13.25 8.94
N ASN A 198 19.26 -14.54 8.63
CA ASN A 198 20.41 -15.04 7.89
C ASN A 198 20.14 -14.98 6.37
N ALA A 199 20.90 -14.16 5.66
CA ALA A 199 20.82 -14.00 4.21
C ALA A 199 20.98 -15.31 3.44
N SER A 200 21.80 -16.26 3.94
CA SER A 200 22.00 -17.56 3.30
C SER A 200 20.76 -18.47 3.32
N SER A 201 19.77 -18.17 4.16
CA SER A 201 18.48 -18.85 4.18
C SER A 201 17.59 -18.45 3.01
N TRP A 202 17.84 -17.29 2.41
CA TRP A 202 17.00 -16.72 1.37
C TRP A 202 17.48 -17.07 -0.04
N LYS A 203 16.55 -17.40 -0.88
CA LYS A 203 16.73 -17.65 -2.32
C LYS A 203 15.88 -16.65 -3.11
N SER A 204 16.38 -16.20 -4.24
CA SER A 204 15.66 -15.34 -5.16
C SER A 204 15.39 -16.02 -6.49
N THR A 205 14.31 -15.64 -7.17
CA THR A 205 14.09 -15.97 -8.58
C THR A 205 15.06 -15.18 -9.47
N ASN A 206 15.07 -15.48 -10.79
CA ASN A 206 15.57 -14.54 -11.79
C ASN A 206 14.75 -13.23 -11.78
N PHE A 207 15.27 -12.21 -12.45
CA PHE A 207 14.61 -10.93 -12.65
C PHE A 207 13.80 -10.93 -13.93
N LEU A 208 12.55 -10.47 -13.87
CA LEU A 208 11.75 -10.16 -15.06
C LEU A 208 11.86 -8.67 -15.34
N THR A 209 12.68 -8.34 -16.31
CA THR A 209 12.96 -6.95 -16.70
C THR A 209 11.81 -6.34 -17.48
N TYR A 210 11.79 -5.01 -17.56
CA TYR A 210 10.91 -4.28 -18.46
C TYR A 210 11.11 -4.70 -19.91
N ASP A 211 10.00 -4.91 -20.64
CA ASP A 211 10.00 -5.12 -22.09
C ASP A 211 9.06 -4.09 -22.75
N SER A 212 9.62 -3.26 -23.61
CA SER A 212 8.87 -2.21 -24.31
C SER A 212 7.85 -2.73 -25.32
N ALA A 213 7.92 -4.00 -25.72
CA ALA A 213 6.96 -4.62 -26.62
C ALA A 213 5.64 -5.01 -25.94
N PHE A 214 5.64 -5.14 -24.61
CA PHE A 214 4.44 -5.53 -23.89
C PHE A 214 3.32 -4.49 -24.03
N LEU A 215 2.07 -4.97 -24.03
CA LEU A 215 0.86 -4.16 -24.18
C LEU A 215 0.91 -3.24 -25.41
N ASN A 216 1.46 -3.73 -26.52
CA ASN A 216 1.62 -2.97 -27.77
C ASN A 216 2.39 -1.65 -27.57
N GLY A 217 3.39 -1.64 -26.69
CA GLY A 217 4.20 -0.45 -26.37
C GLY A 217 3.64 0.43 -25.26
N HIS A 218 2.54 0.05 -24.64
CA HIS A 218 1.92 0.80 -23.55
C HIS A 218 2.36 0.35 -22.14
N PHE A 219 3.18 -0.69 -22.03
CA PHE A 219 3.67 -1.17 -20.75
C PHE A 219 4.62 -0.16 -20.10
N GLY A 220 4.34 0.20 -18.87
CA GLY A 220 5.11 1.17 -18.08
C GLY A 220 5.98 0.58 -16.99
N GLY A 221 5.84 -0.73 -16.72
CA GLY A 221 6.65 -1.46 -15.75
C GLY A 221 5.85 -2.26 -14.72
N TRP A 222 6.57 -3.11 -14.00
CA TRP A 222 6.09 -3.93 -12.88
C TRP A 222 6.24 -3.15 -11.58
N LEU A 223 5.38 -3.42 -10.61
CA LEU A 223 5.43 -2.80 -9.29
C LEU A 223 4.72 -3.64 -8.24
N GLU A 224 5.20 -3.58 -7.02
CA GLU A 224 4.48 -3.88 -5.80
C GLU A 224 3.70 -5.21 -5.88
N GLY A 225 4.43 -6.30 -6.10
CA GLY A 225 3.86 -7.64 -6.28
C GLY A 225 3.31 -8.25 -5.00
N ASN A 226 2.26 -9.05 -5.16
CA ASN A 226 1.70 -9.90 -4.11
C ASN A 226 2.09 -11.35 -4.40
N ALA A 227 2.86 -11.99 -3.54
CA ALA A 227 2.98 -13.44 -3.56
C ALA A 227 1.63 -14.05 -3.16
N VAL A 228 1.03 -14.85 -4.04
CA VAL A 228 -0.31 -15.44 -3.85
C VAL A 228 -0.30 -16.88 -4.35
N VAL A 229 -1.03 -17.76 -3.68
CA VAL A 229 -1.22 -19.15 -4.11
C VAL A 229 -2.53 -19.23 -4.90
N THR A 230 -2.50 -19.77 -6.11
CA THR A 230 -3.69 -19.96 -6.96
C THR A 230 -4.58 -21.09 -6.42
N PRO A 231 -5.84 -21.23 -6.90
CA PRO A 231 -6.70 -22.33 -6.51
C PRO A 231 -6.09 -23.71 -6.79
N GLU A 232 -5.23 -23.82 -7.81
CA GLU A 232 -4.52 -25.04 -8.19
C GLU A 232 -3.27 -25.32 -7.32
N GLY A 233 -2.97 -24.43 -6.36
CA GLY A 233 -1.82 -24.57 -5.45
C GLY A 233 -0.49 -24.12 -6.05
N GLN A 234 -0.49 -23.33 -7.11
CA GLN A 234 0.71 -22.72 -7.69
C GLN A 234 0.99 -21.36 -7.05
N LEU A 235 2.26 -21.05 -6.85
CA LEU A 235 2.66 -19.73 -6.42
C LEU A 235 2.76 -18.78 -7.61
N VAL A 236 2.18 -17.60 -7.46
CA VAL A 236 2.28 -16.52 -8.43
C VAL A 236 2.67 -15.21 -7.75
N ASP A 237 3.29 -14.31 -8.50
CA ASP A 237 3.43 -12.91 -8.14
C ASP A 237 2.38 -12.11 -8.91
N PHE A 238 1.42 -11.56 -8.16
CA PHE A 238 0.33 -10.78 -8.70
C PHE A 238 0.69 -9.29 -8.60
N LEU A 239 1.10 -8.71 -9.71
CA LEU A 239 1.78 -7.42 -9.79
C LEU A 239 0.87 -6.28 -10.20
N ARG A 240 1.07 -5.13 -9.57
CA ARG A 240 0.68 -3.85 -10.10
C ARG A 240 1.37 -3.58 -11.43
N VAL A 241 0.63 -3.05 -12.41
CA VAL A 241 1.13 -2.71 -13.74
C VAL A 241 0.96 -1.21 -14.02
N ALA A 242 2.05 -0.54 -14.36
CA ALA A 242 1.95 0.78 -14.94
C ALA A 242 1.66 0.66 -16.45
N THR A 243 0.68 1.40 -16.95
CA THR A 243 0.37 1.47 -18.38
C THR A 243 0.09 2.89 -18.81
N SER A 244 0.50 3.24 -20.02
CA SER A 244 0.16 4.50 -20.68
C SER A 244 -1.11 4.41 -21.55
N GLU A 245 -1.75 3.24 -21.62
CA GLU A 245 -2.99 3.06 -22.38
C GLU A 245 -4.16 3.74 -21.66
N PRO A 246 -4.83 4.74 -22.29
CA PRO A 246 -5.92 5.45 -21.66
C PRO A 246 -7.08 4.53 -21.27
N GLY A 247 -7.67 4.76 -20.10
CA GLY A 247 -8.84 4.00 -19.61
C GLY A 247 -8.52 2.57 -19.18
N ARG A 248 -7.28 2.11 -19.28
CA ARG A 248 -6.89 0.75 -18.93
C ARG A 248 -6.31 0.66 -17.53
N ASP A 249 -6.81 -0.30 -16.77
CA ASP A 249 -6.41 -0.57 -15.38
C ASP A 249 -6.16 -2.08 -15.24
N MET A 250 -4.90 -2.48 -15.14
CA MET A 250 -4.45 -3.86 -15.31
C MET A 250 -3.55 -4.33 -14.19
N ALA A 251 -3.48 -5.64 -14.03
CA ALA A 251 -2.47 -6.33 -13.24
C ALA A 251 -1.75 -7.37 -14.09
N ALA A 252 -0.68 -7.95 -13.55
CA ALA A 252 0.03 -9.05 -14.19
C ALA A 252 0.17 -10.22 -13.22
N ILE A 253 0.10 -11.44 -13.76
CA ILE A 253 0.33 -12.69 -13.03
C ILE A 253 1.60 -13.33 -13.57
N VAL A 254 2.62 -13.39 -12.72
CA VAL A 254 3.91 -14.02 -12.97
C VAL A 254 3.95 -15.37 -12.27
N ASN A 255 4.28 -16.43 -12.98
CA ASN A 255 4.39 -17.77 -12.40
C ASN A 255 5.74 -17.93 -11.70
N ILE A 256 5.71 -18.51 -10.50
CA ILE A 256 6.90 -18.78 -9.67
C ILE A 256 7.08 -20.29 -9.55
N SER A 257 8.29 -20.79 -9.79
CA SER A 257 8.60 -22.20 -9.59
C SER A 257 8.55 -22.60 -8.10
N ASP A 258 8.14 -23.82 -7.81
CA ASP A 258 8.00 -24.33 -6.43
C ASP A 258 9.31 -24.26 -5.62
N ASP A 259 10.45 -24.35 -6.30
CA ASP A 259 11.77 -24.24 -5.66
C ASP A 259 12.22 -22.78 -5.46
N GLY A 260 11.49 -21.80 -5.98
CA GLY A 260 11.78 -20.37 -5.85
C GLY A 260 12.97 -19.88 -6.68
N SER A 261 13.31 -20.57 -7.77
CA SER A 261 14.44 -20.20 -8.62
C SER A 261 14.02 -19.47 -9.89
N VAL A 262 12.79 -19.68 -10.36
CA VAL A 262 12.32 -19.18 -11.66
C VAL A 262 11.05 -18.37 -11.49
N ALA A 263 11.07 -17.14 -12.01
CA ALA A 263 9.91 -16.34 -12.35
C ALA A 263 9.73 -16.36 -13.87
N SER A 264 8.53 -16.63 -14.36
CA SER A 264 8.21 -16.68 -15.78
C SER A 264 6.90 -15.96 -16.07
N PHE A 265 6.85 -15.28 -17.21
CA PHE A 265 5.71 -14.48 -17.64
C PHE A 265 5.35 -14.77 -19.09
N ASP A 266 4.07 -15.02 -19.34
CA ASP A 266 3.52 -15.11 -20.69
C ASP A 266 2.71 -13.83 -20.99
N PRO A 267 3.16 -12.96 -21.89
CA PRO A 267 2.48 -11.70 -22.18
C PRO A 267 1.10 -11.89 -22.85
N LEU A 268 0.80 -13.07 -23.39
CA LEU A 268 -0.49 -13.35 -24.01
C LEU A 268 -1.60 -13.64 -22.98
N THR A 269 -1.24 -14.21 -21.83
CA THR A 269 -2.19 -14.67 -20.81
C THR A 269 -1.97 -14.04 -19.43
N GLY A 270 -0.79 -13.49 -19.18
CA GLY A 270 -0.39 -13.01 -17.87
C GLY A 270 -0.88 -11.59 -17.54
N PHE A 271 -1.28 -10.77 -18.52
CA PHE A 271 -1.93 -9.49 -18.24
C PHE A 271 -3.43 -9.69 -18.10
N ILE A 272 -4.00 -9.18 -17.03
CA ILE A 272 -5.44 -9.27 -16.73
C ILE A 272 -6.04 -7.89 -16.52
N ASP A 273 -7.31 -7.73 -16.89
CA ASP A 273 -8.08 -6.54 -16.52
C ASP A 273 -8.37 -6.57 -15.02
N PHE A 274 -7.89 -5.56 -14.32
CA PHE A 274 -8.01 -5.49 -12.87
C PHE A 274 -8.21 -4.04 -12.42
N ALA A 275 -9.45 -3.68 -12.16
CA ALA A 275 -9.76 -2.34 -11.62
C ALA A 275 -9.00 -2.11 -10.31
N GLY A 276 -8.00 -1.24 -10.34
CA GLY A 276 -7.09 -1.00 -9.24
C GLY A 276 -5.63 -1.40 -9.50
N GLY A 277 -5.36 -2.08 -10.61
CA GLY A 277 -4.04 -2.60 -10.94
C GLY A 277 -2.96 -1.53 -11.21
N ALA A 278 -3.36 -0.32 -11.54
CA ALA A 278 -2.43 0.80 -11.69
C ALA A 278 -2.01 1.46 -10.35
N ARG A 279 -2.50 0.98 -9.21
CA ARG A 279 -2.20 1.48 -7.86
C ARG A 279 -1.83 0.31 -6.95
N LYS A 280 -1.21 0.59 -5.78
CA LYS A 280 -0.91 -0.45 -4.78
C LYS A 280 -2.20 -1.08 -4.26
N PHE A 281 -2.22 -2.39 -4.20
CA PHE A 281 -3.28 -3.20 -3.59
C PHE A 281 -2.66 -4.36 -2.81
N THR A 282 -3.41 -4.92 -1.87
CA THR A 282 -2.99 -6.07 -1.06
C THR A 282 -4.00 -7.19 -1.22
N ILE A 283 -3.56 -8.37 -1.65
CA ILE A 283 -4.40 -9.57 -1.78
C ILE A 283 -4.16 -10.47 -0.58
N ARG A 284 -5.26 -10.96 0.03
CA ARG A 284 -5.23 -12.01 1.06
C ARG A 284 -6.28 -13.07 0.77
N TYR A 285 -5.94 -14.32 1.01
CA TYR A 285 -6.83 -15.46 0.86
C TYR A 285 -7.53 -15.77 2.18
N ASP A 286 -8.85 -15.92 2.13
CA ASP A 286 -9.66 -16.42 3.25
C ASP A 286 -9.99 -17.90 3.03
N ALA A 287 -9.34 -18.77 3.81
CA ALA A 287 -9.57 -20.22 3.73
C ALA A 287 -10.97 -20.64 4.15
N LYS A 288 -11.71 -19.82 4.93
CA LYS A 288 -13.06 -20.13 5.37
C LYS A 288 -14.07 -19.97 4.25
N THR A 289 -13.94 -18.91 3.46
CA THR A 289 -14.82 -18.63 2.32
C THR A 289 -14.26 -19.13 1.00
N GLN A 290 -13.01 -19.58 0.97
CA GLN A 290 -12.25 -19.94 -0.23
C GLN A 290 -12.21 -18.82 -1.27
N MET A 291 -12.06 -17.59 -0.80
CA MET A 291 -12.03 -16.39 -1.62
C MET A 291 -10.76 -15.59 -1.40
N TYR A 292 -10.27 -14.99 -2.47
CA TYR A 292 -9.27 -13.93 -2.42
C TYR A 292 -9.98 -12.60 -2.20
N TRP A 293 -9.44 -11.79 -1.32
CA TRP A 293 -9.95 -10.47 -1.00
C TRP A 293 -8.88 -9.41 -1.27
N THR A 294 -9.33 -8.24 -1.70
CA THR A 294 -8.44 -7.08 -1.85
C THR A 294 -9.19 -5.79 -1.60
N ILE A 295 -8.47 -4.82 -1.06
CA ILE A 295 -8.90 -3.43 -0.97
C ILE A 295 -8.04 -2.64 -1.95
N SER A 296 -8.68 -1.98 -2.91
CA SER A 296 -7.99 -1.22 -3.95
C SER A 296 -8.78 -0.01 -4.40
N ASN A 297 -8.10 0.95 -5.03
CA ASN A 297 -8.80 2.05 -5.68
C ASN A 297 -9.43 1.60 -7.00
N ILE A 298 -10.52 2.25 -7.38
CA ILE A 298 -11.10 2.12 -8.72
C ILE A 298 -11.22 3.49 -9.37
N VAL A 299 -11.25 3.52 -10.69
CA VAL A 299 -11.63 4.69 -11.48
C VAL A 299 -13.15 4.66 -11.64
N THR A 300 -13.83 5.75 -11.31
CA THR A 300 -15.28 5.92 -11.54
C THR A 300 -15.50 6.81 -12.75
N ASP A 301 -16.70 6.74 -13.36
CA ASP A 301 -17.03 7.42 -14.63
C ASP A 301 -16.62 8.89 -14.73
N PRO A 302 -16.82 9.76 -13.70
CA PRO A 302 -16.40 11.15 -13.79
C PRO A 302 -14.90 11.37 -13.98
N PHE A 303 -14.07 10.33 -13.78
CA PHE A 303 -12.61 10.38 -13.83
C PHE A 303 -12.00 9.40 -14.85
N SER A 304 -12.83 8.81 -15.73
CA SER A 304 -12.39 7.81 -16.72
C SER A 304 -11.36 8.32 -17.72
N ASP A 305 -11.34 9.61 -18.00
CA ASP A 305 -10.38 10.23 -18.89
C ASP A 305 -9.00 10.51 -18.27
N LEU A 306 -8.88 10.31 -16.94
CA LEU A 306 -7.63 10.48 -16.24
C LEU A 306 -6.79 9.20 -16.28
N PRO A 307 -5.44 9.31 -16.25
CA PRO A 307 -4.59 8.14 -16.07
C PRO A 307 -4.96 7.37 -14.81
N ALA A 308 -5.25 6.09 -14.93
CA ALA A 308 -5.73 5.25 -13.81
C ALA A 308 -4.83 5.37 -12.57
N GLY A 309 -3.50 5.39 -12.73
CA GLY A 309 -2.54 5.53 -11.62
C GLY A 309 -2.67 6.82 -10.80
N SER A 310 -3.31 7.87 -11.34
CA SER A 310 -3.53 9.16 -10.64
C SER A 310 -4.87 9.24 -9.91
N VAL A 311 -5.82 8.33 -10.17
CA VAL A 311 -7.16 8.34 -9.56
C VAL A 311 -7.17 7.48 -8.30
N ARG A 312 -7.22 8.11 -7.12
CA ARG A 312 -7.10 7.42 -5.81
C ARG A 312 -8.22 7.77 -4.83
N ASN A 313 -9.25 8.46 -5.31
CA ASN A 313 -10.31 9.04 -4.48
C ASN A 313 -11.50 8.10 -4.22
N THR A 314 -11.46 6.86 -4.71
CA THR A 314 -12.49 5.85 -4.45
C THR A 314 -11.84 4.53 -4.10
N LEU A 315 -12.14 4.01 -2.91
CA LEU A 315 -11.62 2.77 -2.36
C LEU A 315 -12.73 1.74 -2.23
N VAL A 316 -12.48 0.52 -2.70
CA VAL A 316 -13.46 -0.57 -2.69
C VAL A 316 -12.87 -1.86 -2.11
N LEU A 317 -13.76 -2.67 -1.53
CA LEU A 317 -13.50 -4.06 -1.19
C LEU A 317 -13.96 -4.95 -2.35
N LYS A 318 -13.08 -5.83 -2.80
CA LYS A 318 -13.34 -6.79 -3.88
C LYS A 318 -12.99 -8.20 -3.45
N ASN A 319 -13.62 -9.19 -4.09
CA ASN A 319 -13.21 -10.58 -3.99
C ASN A 319 -13.16 -11.29 -5.34
N SER A 320 -12.48 -12.43 -5.34
CA SER A 320 -12.39 -13.36 -6.48
C SER A 320 -12.22 -14.78 -5.96
N SER A 321 -12.71 -15.77 -6.69
CA SER A 321 -12.44 -17.19 -6.43
C SER A 321 -11.26 -17.74 -7.23
N ASP A 322 -10.78 -17.01 -8.25
CA ASP A 322 -9.84 -17.50 -9.26
C ASP A 322 -8.69 -16.53 -9.59
N LEU A 323 -8.60 -15.38 -8.90
CA LEU A 323 -7.64 -14.30 -9.15
C LEU A 323 -7.83 -13.56 -10.48
N ILE A 324 -8.73 -14.00 -11.35
CA ILE A 324 -9.00 -13.42 -12.66
C ILE A 324 -10.28 -12.58 -12.64
N ASN A 325 -11.36 -13.17 -12.12
CA ASN A 325 -12.68 -12.54 -12.11
C ASN A 325 -12.93 -11.86 -10.76
N TRP A 326 -12.77 -10.55 -10.72
CA TRP A 326 -12.91 -9.76 -9.49
C TRP A 326 -14.25 -9.04 -9.43
N LYS A 327 -14.94 -9.19 -8.30
CA LYS A 327 -16.22 -8.54 -8.03
C LYS A 327 -16.08 -7.48 -6.96
N VAL A 328 -16.59 -6.28 -7.22
CA VAL A 328 -16.74 -5.23 -6.20
C VAL A 328 -17.88 -5.60 -5.27
N ASN A 329 -17.57 -5.73 -3.98
CA ASN A 329 -18.56 -6.05 -2.94
C ASN A 329 -19.06 -4.80 -2.24
N LYS A 330 -18.16 -3.84 -1.98
CA LYS A 330 -18.52 -2.66 -1.22
C LYS A 330 -17.60 -1.48 -1.59
N MET A 331 -18.18 -0.32 -1.78
CA MET A 331 -17.46 0.95 -1.75
C MET A 331 -17.20 1.29 -0.28
N LEU A 332 -15.93 1.46 0.09
CA LEU A 332 -15.52 1.77 1.46
C LEU A 332 -15.45 3.28 1.68
N LEU A 333 -14.75 3.98 0.79
CA LEU A 333 -14.53 5.41 0.84
C LEU A 333 -14.63 6.00 -0.56
N SER A 334 -15.18 7.20 -0.66
CA SER A 334 -15.18 7.97 -1.91
C SER A 334 -15.20 9.47 -1.61
N HIS A 335 -14.48 10.25 -2.42
CA HIS A 335 -14.47 11.71 -2.34
C HIS A 335 -14.50 12.31 -3.74
N PRO A 336 -15.26 13.41 -3.99
CA PRO A 336 -15.36 14.00 -5.31
C PRO A 336 -14.08 14.73 -5.78
N ASP A 337 -13.22 15.17 -4.86
CA ASP A 337 -11.98 15.87 -5.21
C ASP A 337 -10.84 14.86 -5.40
N VAL A 338 -10.59 14.50 -6.66
CA VAL A 338 -9.53 13.56 -7.05
C VAL A 338 -8.12 14.10 -6.86
N LYS A 339 -7.96 15.43 -6.76
CA LYS A 339 -6.63 16.07 -6.68
C LYS A 339 -6.08 16.14 -5.26
N LYS A 340 -6.97 16.30 -4.26
CA LYS A 340 -6.58 16.51 -2.86
C LYS A 340 -6.94 15.36 -1.93
N HIS A 341 -7.67 14.34 -2.42
CA HIS A 341 -8.09 13.20 -1.62
C HIS A 341 -7.67 11.90 -2.31
N GLY A 342 -6.84 11.12 -1.60
CA GLY A 342 -6.39 9.80 -2.04
C GLY A 342 -6.40 8.81 -0.88
N PHE A 343 -7.13 7.72 -1.04
CA PHE A 343 -7.15 6.58 -0.11
C PHE A 343 -6.20 5.53 -0.67
N GLN A 344 -4.93 5.56 -0.29
CA GLN A 344 -3.90 4.81 -1.00
C GLN A 344 -2.99 4.01 -0.08
N TYR A 345 -2.27 3.06 -0.66
CA TYR A 345 -1.32 2.17 0.02
C TYR A 345 -1.94 1.37 1.16
N VAL A 346 -3.19 0.93 1.00
CA VAL A 346 -3.91 0.18 2.02
C VAL A 346 -3.21 -1.15 2.30
N ASP A 347 -2.86 -1.39 3.57
CA ASP A 347 -2.62 -2.72 4.12
C ASP A 347 -3.75 -3.08 5.07
N TRP A 348 -4.04 -4.37 5.24
CA TRP A 348 -5.16 -4.84 6.01
C TRP A 348 -4.95 -6.28 6.48
N GLN A 349 -5.65 -6.68 7.54
CA GLN A 349 -5.59 -8.02 8.12
C GLN A 349 -7.00 -8.55 8.34
N PHE A 350 -7.14 -9.88 8.46
CA PHE A 350 -8.34 -10.48 9.04
C PHE A 350 -8.20 -10.52 10.56
N ASP A 351 -9.24 -10.07 11.27
CA ASP A 351 -9.41 -10.27 12.71
C ASP A 351 -10.76 -10.96 12.95
N GLY A 352 -10.74 -12.29 13.02
CA GLY A 352 -11.93 -13.10 13.19
C GLY A 352 -12.88 -13.01 11.99
N LYS A 353 -13.90 -12.16 12.05
CA LYS A 353 -14.89 -11.90 10.98
C LYS A 353 -14.67 -10.56 10.31
N ASP A 354 -13.81 -9.73 10.87
CA ASP A 354 -13.59 -8.36 10.46
C ASP A 354 -12.34 -8.26 9.56
N ILE A 355 -12.27 -7.17 8.80
CA ILE A 355 -11.14 -6.74 7.97
C ILE A 355 -10.68 -5.38 8.47
#